data_9827327af8c2f69f5a7d75d162ca3b88
#
_entry.id   9827327af8c2f69f5a7d75d162ca3b88
#
_cell.length_a   1.000
_cell.length_b   1.000
_cell.length_c   1.000
_cell.angle_alpha   90.00
_cell.angle_beta   90.00
_cell.angle_gamma   90.00
#
_symmetry.space_group_name_H-M   'P 1'
#
loop_
_entity.id
_entity.type
_entity.pdbx_description
1 polymer ?
#
loop_
_entity_poly.entity_id
_entity_poly.type
_entity_poly.pdbx_seq_one_letter_code
_entity_poly.pdbx_strand_id
1 'polypeptide(L)'
;MRLLLISNSTNAGEAYLDYPKKELGDFFKGIDEVMFVPYAAVTFTYDAYLEKVQARFSELGIRVRSVHREANPALAIMSAKGIVVGGGNTFRLAQMMQREGLVEAIRLRVTDEGIPYAGWSAGSNMA
;
A
#
# COMPACT_ATOMS: atom_id res chain seq x y z
N MET A 1 -6.73 -5.25 14.79
CA MET A 1 -6.58 -4.58 13.49
C MET A 1 -5.55 -3.45 13.62
N ARG A 2 -4.58 -3.41 12.74
CA ARG A 2 -3.53 -2.39 12.77
C ARG A 2 -3.59 -1.56 11.49
N LEU A 3 -3.96 -0.28 11.63
CA LEU A 3 -4.15 0.64 10.51
C LEU A 3 -3.32 1.90 10.70
N LEU A 4 -2.69 2.36 9.62
CA LEU A 4 -2.09 3.69 9.54
C LEU A 4 -2.68 4.38 8.32
N LEU A 5 -3.49 5.42 8.54
CA LEU A 5 -4.21 6.11 7.48
C LEU A 5 -3.64 7.51 7.30
N ILE A 6 -3.18 7.81 6.10
CA ILE A 6 -2.51 9.05 5.76
C ILE A 6 -3.38 9.80 4.74
N SER A 7 -3.66 11.08 4.99
CA SER A 7 -4.59 11.84 4.16
C SER A 7 -4.04 12.14 2.76
N ASN A 8 -2.73 12.37 2.64
CA ASN A 8 -2.09 12.53 1.34
C ASN A 8 -0.64 12.04 1.41
N SER A 9 -0.03 11.88 0.24
CA SER A 9 1.33 11.33 0.14
C SER A 9 2.42 12.39 0.18
N THR A 10 2.08 13.66 -0.02
CA THR A 10 3.07 14.73 -0.16
C THR A 10 2.53 16.04 0.39
N ASN A 11 3.33 16.72 1.22
CA ASN A 11 3.09 18.11 1.59
C ASN A 11 3.83 19.00 0.60
N ALA A 12 3.39 20.28 0.52
CA ALA A 12 4.04 21.23 -0.38
C ALA A 12 5.53 21.36 -0.03
N GLY A 13 6.38 21.23 -1.06
CA GLY A 13 7.82 21.35 -0.91
C GLY A 13 8.53 20.10 -0.39
N GLU A 14 7.81 19.04 -0.11
CA GLU A 14 8.41 17.79 0.39
C GLU A 14 8.43 16.70 -0.68
N ALA A 15 9.35 15.76 -0.54
CA ALA A 15 9.42 14.59 -1.39
C ALA A 15 8.23 13.66 -1.12
N TYR A 16 7.94 12.80 -2.07
CA TYR A 16 6.84 11.83 -1.98
C TYR A 16 6.99 10.95 -0.73
N LEU A 17 5.93 10.89 0.09
CA LEU A 17 5.88 10.17 1.37
C LEU A 17 6.95 10.58 2.37
N ASP A 18 7.55 11.76 2.22
CA ASP A 18 8.62 12.18 3.13
C ASP A 18 8.09 12.53 4.51
N TYR A 19 6.99 13.31 4.59
CA TYR A 19 6.48 13.73 5.88
C TYR A 19 5.98 12.57 6.75
N PRO A 20 5.37 11.47 6.20
CA PRO A 20 4.95 10.35 7.04
C PRO A 20 6.02 9.26 7.18
N LYS A 21 7.25 9.50 6.72
CA LYS A 21 8.29 8.46 6.70
C LYS A 21 8.56 7.88 8.09
N LYS A 22 8.65 8.73 9.10
CA LYS A 22 8.90 8.26 10.46
C LYS A 22 7.77 7.38 10.97
N GLU A 23 6.54 7.80 10.75
CA GLU A 23 5.35 7.06 11.15
C GLU A 23 5.28 5.71 10.43
N LEU A 24 5.62 5.69 9.14
CA LEU A 24 5.68 4.45 8.38
C LEU A 24 6.74 3.50 8.94
N GLY A 25 7.91 4.02 9.26
CA GLY A 25 8.99 3.22 9.84
C GLY A 25 8.60 2.62 11.19
N ASP A 26 7.99 3.41 12.04
CA ASP A 26 7.55 2.97 13.37
C ASP A 26 6.42 1.94 13.24
N PHE A 27 5.47 2.18 12.33
CA PHE A 27 4.32 1.30 12.13
C PHE A 27 4.72 -0.08 11.62
N PHE A 28 5.69 -0.14 10.71
CA PHE A 28 6.17 -1.39 10.14
C PHE A 28 7.42 -1.93 10.82
N LYS A 29 7.72 -1.48 12.02
CA LYS A 29 8.91 -1.94 12.75
C LYS A 29 8.91 -3.46 12.86
N GLY A 30 10.04 -4.08 12.49
CA GLY A 30 10.18 -5.53 12.48
C GLY A 30 9.71 -6.21 11.20
N ILE A 31 9.16 -5.45 10.26
CA ILE A 31 8.70 -5.95 8.96
C ILE A 31 9.69 -5.53 7.89
N ASP A 32 10.19 -6.48 7.11
CA ASP A 32 11.21 -6.24 6.09
C ASP A 32 10.63 -6.21 4.66
N GLU A 33 9.36 -6.54 4.49
CA GLU A 33 8.71 -6.57 3.19
C GLU A 33 7.23 -6.27 3.31
N VAL A 34 6.71 -5.46 2.37
CA VAL A 34 5.28 -5.16 2.28
C VAL A 34 4.76 -5.43 0.88
N MET A 35 3.47 -5.73 0.77
CA MET A 35 2.79 -5.89 -0.51
C MET A 35 2.05 -4.59 -0.82
N PHE A 36 2.35 -4.01 -1.98
CA PHE A 36 1.81 -2.72 -2.43
C PHE A 36 0.68 -2.91 -3.44
N VAL A 37 -0.40 -2.13 -3.29
CA VAL A 37 -1.54 -2.10 -4.20
C VAL A 37 -1.55 -0.74 -4.91
N PRO A 38 -1.17 -0.69 -6.22
CA PRO A 38 -1.02 0.58 -6.95
C PRO A 38 -2.25 1.00 -7.76
N TYR A 39 -3.38 0.33 -7.62
CA TYR A 39 -4.50 0.39 -8.57
C TYR A 39 -5.22 1.73 -8.62
N ALA A 40 -4.97 2.66 -7.69
CA ALA A 40 -5.53 4.00 -7.75
C ALA A 40 -4.82 4.90 -8.77
N ALA A 41 -3.66 4.49 -9.27
CA ALA A 41 -2.89 5.30 -10.22
C ALA A 41 -3.61 5.38 -11.58
N VAL A 42 -3.83 6.60 -12.06
CA VAL A 42 -4.48 6.84 -13.35
C VAL A 42 -3.66 7.75 -14.28
N THR A 43 -2.66 8.45 -13.72
CA THR A 43 -1.85 9.41 -14.49
C THR A 43 -0.44 8.92 -14.77
N PHE A 44 -0.03 7.80 -14.19
CA PHE A 44 1.29 7.18 -14.40
C PHE A 44 1.15 5.67 -14.25
N THR A 45 2.17 4.93 -14.70
CA THR A 45 2.13 3.47 -14.71
C THR A 45 2.25 2.89 -13.30
N TYR A 46 1.79 1.66 -13.11
CA TYR A 46 1.97 0.95 -11.85
C TYR A 46 3.46 0.72 -11.55
N ASP A 47 4.26 0.47 -12.58
CA ASP A 47 5.71 0.30 -12.39
C ASP A 47 6.37 1.58 -11.91
N ALA A 48 6.01 2.73 -12.48
CA ALA A 48 6.53 4.03 -12.03
C ALA A 48 6.13 4.31 -10.59
N TYR A 49 4.89 3.95 -10.22
CA TYR A 49 4.41 4.12 -8.85
C TYR A 49 5.20 3.22 -7.89
N LEU A 50 5.40 1.97 -8.29
CA LEU A 50 6.19 1.03 -7.49
C LEU A 50 7.60 1.58 -7.21
N GLU A 51 8.24 2.16 -8.22
CA GLU A 51 9.58 2.74 -8.05
C GLU A 51 9.59 3.87 -7.02
N LYS A 52 8.60 4.75 -7.04
CA LYS A 52 8.50 5.85 -6.07
C LYS A 52 8.32 5.34 -4.66
N VAL A 53 7.43 4.37 -4.48
CA VAL A 53 7.16 3.77 -3.17
C VAL A 53 8.36 3.00 -2.67
N GLN A 54 9.00 2.20 -3.55
CA GLN A 54 10.20 1.45 -3.18
C GLN A 54 11.33 2.38 -2.76
N ALA A 55 11.52 3.49 -3.44
CA ALA A 55 12.56 4.46 -3.09
C ALA A 55 12.38 4.95 -1.65
N ARG A 56 11.15 5.27 -1.25
CA ARG A 56 10.87 5.73 0.10
C ARG A 56 11.01 4.62 1.13
N PHE A 57 10.45 3.45 0.85
CA PHE A 57 10.53 2.32 1.79
C PHE A 57 11.95 1.75 1.91
N SER A 58 12.78 1.90 0.89
CA SER A 58 14.18 1.49 0.98
C SER A 58 14.93 2.26 2.07
N GLU A 59 14.58 3.52 2.30
CA GLU A 59 15.16 4.32 3.38
C GLU A 59 14.79 3.78 4.76
N LEU A 60 13.74 2.97 4.84
CA LEU A 60 13.27 2.34 6.07
C LEU A 60 13.73 0.88 6.20
N GLY A 61 14.51 0.39 5.22
CA GLY A 61 14.95 -0.99 5.19
C GLY A 61 13.84 -1.98 4.81
N ILE A 62 12.80 -1.51 4.12
CA ILE A 62 11.64 -2.33 3.75
C ILE A 62 11.60 -2.53 2.24
N ARG A 63 11.49 -3.80 1.80
CA ARG A 63 11.32 -4.14 0.39
C ARG A 63 9.84 -4.09 0.03
N VAL A 64 9.53 -3.55 -1.16
CA VAL A 64 8.16 -3.42 -1.65
C VAL A 64 7.95 -4.37 -2.84
N ARG A 65 6.98 -5.27 -2.70
CA ARG A 65 6.48 -6.07 -3.81
C ARG A 65 5.12 -5.50 -4.21
N SER A 66 4.75 -5.63 -5.47
CA SER A 66 3.47 -5.09 -5.94
C SER A 66 2.58 -6.17 -6.51
N VAL A 67 1.29 -6.11 -6.17
CA VAL A 67 0.30 -7.10 -6.63
C VAL A 67 0.18 -7.14 -8.15
N HIS A 68 0.45 -6.03 -8.86
CA HIS A 68 0.33 -5.99 -10.32
C HIS A 68 1.40 -6.82 -11.02
N ARG A 69 2.46 -7.21 -10.31
CA ARG A 69 3.52 -8.08 -10.83
C ARG A 69 3.37 -9.53 -10.37
N GLU A 70 2.32 -9.85 -9.61
CA GLU A 70 2.08 -11.19 -9.12
C GLU A 70 1.13 -11.93 -10.03
N ALA A 71 1.38 -13.22 -10.26
CA ALA A 71 0.51 -14.05 -11.09
C ALA A 71 -0.90 -14.16 -10.49
N ASN A 72 -0.99 -14.19 -9.15
CA ASN A 72 -2.26 -14.23 -8.44
C ASN A 72 -2.23 -13.16 -7.33
N PRO A 73 -2.80 -11.97 -7.59
CA PRO A 73 -2.78 -10.88 -6.60
C PRO A 73 -3.41 -11.25 -5.25
N ALA A 74 -4.53 -11.95 -5.25
CA ALA A 74 -5.19 -12.33 -3.99
C ALA A 74 -4.31 -13.25 -3.16
N LEU A 75 -3.64 -14.21 -3.79
CA LEU A 75 -2.72 -15.11 -3.12
C LEU A 75 -1.51 -14.35 -2.56
N ALA A 76 -1.02 -13.34 -3.29
CA ALA A 76 0.07 -12.50 -2.82
C ALA A 76 -0.32 -11.76 -1.53
N ILE A 77 -1.55 -11.25 -1.44
CA ILE A 77 -2.07 -10.62 -0.22
C ILE A 77 -2.11 -11.63 0.93
N MET A 78 -2.49 -12.87 0.65
CA MET A 78 -2.59 -13.91 1.69
C MET A 78 -1.25 -14.29 2.28
N SER A 79 -0.14 -14.01 1.59
CA SER A 79 1.21 -14.28 2.10
C SER A 79 1.96 -13.03 2.57
N ALA A 80 1.33 -11.86 2.51
CA ALA A 80 1.99 -10.59 2.84
C ALA A 80 2.23 -10.44 4.35
N LYS A 81 3.35 -9.80 4.70
CA LYS A 81 3.68 -9.45 6.10
C LYS A 81 3.12 -8.09 6.48
N GLY A 82 2.89 -7.25 5.51
CA GLY A 82 2.26 -5.94 5.65
C GLY A 82 1.66 -5.54 4.31
N ILE A 83 0.65 -4.67 4.34
CA ILE A 83 -0.09 -4.25 3.16
C ILE A 83 -0.07 -2.74 3.07
N VAL A 84 0.28 -2.20 1.88
CA VAL A 84 0.32 -0.76 1.62
C VAL A 84 -0.55 -0.48 0.41
N VAL A 85 -1.50 0.44 0.54
CA VAL A 85 -2.40 0.81 -0.56
C VAL A 85 -2.19 2.27 -0.93
N GLY A 86 -1.77 2.50 -2.16
CA GLY A 86 -1.45 3.83 -2.64
C GLY A 86 -2.65 4.67 -2.99
N GLY A 87 -2.43 5.99 -3.02
CA GLY A 87 -3.44 6.97 -3.37
C GLY A 87 -3.60 7.18 -4.87
N GLY A 88 -4.59 8.00 -5.21
CA GLY A 88 -4.96 8.34 -6.56
C GLY A 88 -6.47 8.43 -6.67
N ASN A 89 -7.05 7.74 -7.65
CA ASN A 89 -8.48 7.73 -7.86
C ASN A 89 -9.14 6.62 -7.05
N THR A 90 -9.99 6.99 -6.09
CA THR A 90 -10.67 6.05 -5.19
C THR A 90 -11.60 5.10 -5.95
N PHE A 91 -12.31 5.62 -6.94
CA PHE A 91 -13.23 4.80 -7.73
C PHE A 91 -12.47 3.72 -8.52
N ARG A 92 -11.36 4.10 -9.14
CA ARG A 92 -10.52 3.15 -9.88
C ARG A 92 -9.94 2.09 -8.95
N LEU A 93 -9.49 2.51 -7.78
CA LEU A 93 -8.95 1.57 -6.78
C LEU A 93 -10.01 0.54 -6.39
N ALA A 94 -11.21 0.99 -6.03
CA ALA A 94 -12.29 0.10 -5.64
C ALA A 94 -12.66 -0.89 -6.75
N GLN A 95 -12.75 -0.39 -7.99
CA GLN A 95 -13.07 -1.21 -9.14
C GLN A 95 -12.04 -2.32 -9.36
N MET A 96 -10.75 -1.96 -9.32
CA MET A 96 -9.68 -2.93 -9.54
C MET A 96 -9.55 -3.91 -8.38
N MET A 97 -9.75 -3.47 -7.15
CA MET A 97 -9.69 -4.36 -5.98
C MET A 97 -10.79 -5.42 -6.05
N GLN A 98 -12.01 -5.05 -6.47
CA GLN A 98 -13.07 -6.01 -6.69
C GLN A 98 -12.74 -6.97 -7.83
N ARG A 99 -12.26 -6.44 -8.95
CA ARG A 99 -11.92 -7.23 -10.13
C ARG A 99 -10.87 -8.29 -9.83
N GLU A 100 -9.86 -7.93 -9.04
CA GLU A 100 -8.75 -8.84 -8.72
C GLU A 100 -9.00 -9.69 -7.46
N GLY A 101 -10.16 -9.55 -6.85
CA GLY A 101 -10.52 -10.34 -5.68
C GLY A 101 -9.77 -9.97 -4.41
N LEU A 102 -9.30 -8.71 -4.30
CA LEU A 102 -8.47 -8.28 -3.18
C LEU A 102 -9.26 -7.86 -1.95
N VAL A 103 -10.52 -7.46 -2.10
CA VAL A 103 -11.31 -6.92 -0.98
C VAL A 103 -11.39 -7.91 0.18
N GLU A 104 -11.80 -9.13 -0.11
CA GLU A 104 -11.94 -10.16 0.93
C GLU A 104 -10.57 -10.61 1.48
N ALA A 105 -9.56 -10.74 0.60
CA ALA A 105 -8.23 -11.14 1.02
C ALA A 105 -7.63 -10.12 1.99
N ILE A 106 -7.72 -8.83 1.67
CA ILE A 106 -7.22 -7.76 2.54
C ILE A 106 -8.01 -7.72 3.84
N ARG A 107 -9.33 -7.80 3.76
CA ARG A 107 -10.19 -7.80 4.96
C ARG A 107 -9.79 -8.92 5.91
N LEU A 108 -9.63 -10.13 5.41
CA LEU A 108 -9.24 -11.28 6.20
C LEU A 108 -7.89 -11.06 6.89
N ARG A 109 -6.88 -10.65 6.12
CA ARG A 109 -5.54 -10.46 6.65
C ARG A 109 -5.46 -9.34 7.67
N VAL A 110 -6.13 -8.21 7.42
CA VAL A 110 -6.06 -7.03 8.28
C VAL A 110 -6.96 -7.18 9.51
N THR A 111 -8.20 -7.62 9.31
CA THR A 111 -9.18 -7.70 10.39
C THR A 111 -8.99 -8.93 11.26
N ASP A 112 -8.90 -10.11 10.64
CA ASP A 112 -8.87 -11.37 11.38
C ASP A 112 -7.46 -11.78 11.82
N GLU A 113 -6.45 -11.50 11.01
CA GLU A 113 -5.08 -11.92 11.28
C GLU A 113 -4.19 -10.79 11.79
N GLY A 114 -4.67 -9.55 11.80
CA GLY A 114 -3.95 -8.42 12.38
C GLY A 114 -2.72 -7.96 11.61
N ILE A 115 -2.63 -8.25 10.32
CA ILE A 115 -1.54 -7.79 9.47
C ILE A 115 -1.61 -6.27 9.35
N PRO A 116 -0.50 -5.52 9.52
CA PRO A 116 -0.54 -4.07 9.44
C PRO A 116 -0.88 -3.58 8.02
N TYR A 117 -1.76 -2.59 7.97
CA TYR A 117 -2.23 -1.95 6.74
C TYR A 117 -1.93 -0.45 6.82
N ALA A 118 -1.27 0.07 5.82
CA ALA A 118 -1.08 1.52 5.66
C ALA A 118 -1.65 1.95 4.32
N GLY A 119 -2.39 3.06 4.33
CA GLY A 119 -2.96 3.62 3.11
C GLY A 119 -2.88 5.13 3.13
N TRP A 120 -2.74 5.74 1.96
CA TRP A 120 -2.75 7.19 1.83
C TRP A 120 -3.72 7.62 0.72
N SER A 121 -4.38 8.79 0.92
CA SER A 121 -5.43 9.30 0.02
C SER A 121 -6.49 8.23 -0.25
N ALA A 122 -6.63 7.81 -1.49
CA ALA A 122 -7.60 6.78 -1.90
C ALA A 122 -7.40 5.49 -1.11
N GLY A 123 -6.16 5.08 -0.83
CA GLY A 123 -5.86 3.90 -0.03
C GLY A 123 -6.37 4.01 1.40
N SER A 124 -6.31 5.22 1.97
CA SER A 124 -6.87 5.52 3.28
C SER A 124 -8.40 5.35 3.28
N ASN A 125 -9.05 5.77 2.19
CA ASN A 125 -10.51 5.68 2.06
C ASN A 125 -11.01 4.23 1.94
N MET A 126 -10.15 3.30 1.56
CA MET A 126 -10.52 1.89 1.39
C MET A 126 -10.40 1.07 2.68
N ALA A 127 -9.94 1.69 3.74
CA ALA A 127 -9.75 1.00 5.02
C ALA A 127 -11.09 0.64 5.76
#